data_f29dcf998195de9c12340cc893dbed0f
#
_entry.id   f29dcf998195de9c12340cc893dbed0f
#
_cell.length_a   1.000
_cell.length_b   1.000
_cell.length_c   1.000
_cell.angle_alpha   90.00
_cell.angle_beta   90.00
_cell.angle_gamma   90.00
#
_symmetry.space_group_name_H-M   'P 1'
#
loop_
_entity.id
_entity.type
_entity.pdbx_description
1 polymer ?
#
loop_
_entity_poly.entity_id
_entity_poly.type
_entity_poly.pdbx_seq_one_letter_code
_entity_poly.pdbx_strand_id
1 'polypeptide(L)'
;HLVNGTQAEYVKVPFADNSLYHAPSNLKDDALVMLSDILPTGYEIGVLKGKVKPGCTVAIVGAGPVGLAALLTAQFYSPSKIIMIDLDDNRLETAKEIGATHLINSKETETAIKKVKSLNPRGVDVAIEAVGIPQTFDLCQNLIGVDGTIANVGVHGLPVQLDIDK
;
A
#
# COMPACT_ATOMS: atom_id res chain seq x y z
N HIS A 1 -19.96 1.90 12.96
CA HIS A 1 -20.69 1.24 11.87
C HIS A 1 -22.18 1.30 12.16
N LEU A 2 -22.99 1.78 11.17
CA LEU A 2 -24.42 1.99 11.33
C LEU A 2 -25.27 0.88 10.69
N VAL A 3 -24.64 -0.09 10.02
CA VAL A 3 -25.29 -1.20 9.31
C VAL A 3 -24.64 -2.51 9.73
N ASN A 4 -25.44 -3.55 9.90
CA ASN A 4 -24.97 -4.89 10.26
C ASN A 4 -24.07 -5.48 9.16
N GLY A 5 -23.18 -6.40 9.54
CA GLY A 5 -22.33 -7.13 8.61
C GLY A 5 -23.12 -8.10 7.72
N THR A 6 -22.45 -8.66 6.73
CA THR A 6 -23.06 -9.45 5.65
C THR A 6 -23.06 -10.96 5.88
N GLN A 7 -22.63 -11.45 7.05
CA GLN A 7 -22.72 -12.88 7.39
C GLN A 7 -24.15 -13.24 7.83
N ALA A 8 -25.08 -13.22 6.88
CA ALA A 8 -26.50 -13.44 7.07
C ALA A 8 -27.15 -13.90 5.76
N GLU A 9 -28.34 -14.51 5.83
CA GLU A 9 -29.12 -14.89 4.64
C GLU A 9 -29.62 -13.66 3.87
N TYR A 10 -29.83 -12.52 4.56
CA TYR A 10 -30.26 -11.26 3.99
C TYR A 10 -29.41 -10.11 4.49
N VAL A 11 -29.07 -9.19 3.62
CA VAL A 11 -28.31 -7.98 3.97
C VAL A 11 -28.99 -6.74 3.46
N LYS A 12 -29.01 -5.68 4.29
CA LYS A 12 -29.48 -4.36 3.87
C LYS A 12 -28.31 -3.58 3.26
N VAL A 13 -28.44 -3.22 1.99
CA VAL A 13 -27.48 -2.37 1.30
C VAL A 13 -28.04 -0.95 1.20
N PRO A 14 -27.52 0.03 1.97
CA PRO A 14 -27.90 1.43 1.84
C PRO A 14 -27.44 1.99 0.50
N PHE A 15 -28.24 2.89 -0.07
CA PHE A 15 -27.92 3.54 -1.35
C PHE A 15 -27.54 2.55 -2.47
N ALA A 16 -28.36 1.49 -2.60
CA ALA A 16 -28.08 0.37 -3.50
C ALA A 16 -27.75 0.80 -4.94
N ASP A 17 -28.42 1.83 -5.45
CA ASP A 17 -28.19 2.36 -6.79
C ASP A 17 -26.77 2.92 -7.02
N ASN A 18 -26.11 3.33 -5.93
CA ASN A 18 -24.73 3.83 -5.96
C ASN A 18 -23.70 2.83 -5.41
N SER A 19 -24.15 1.77 -4.76
CA SER A 19 -23.27 0.84 -4.02
C SER A 19 -23.21 -0.54 -4.66
N LEU A 20 -24.09 -0.86 -5.60
CA LEU A 20 -24.13 -2.16 -6.27
C LEU A 20 -23.76 -2.01 -7.75
N TYR A 21 -22.98 -2.93 -8.23
CA TYR A 21 -22.58 -3.03 -9.63
C TYR A 21 -22.87 -4.43 -10.15
N HIS A 22 -23.29 -4.54 -11.40
CA HIS A 22 -23.44 -5.83 -12.04
C HIS A 22 -22.06 -6.51 -12.18
N ALA A 23 -21.92 -7.71 -11.65
CA ALA A 23 -20.72 -8.50 -11.80
C ALA A 23 -20.54 -8.90 -13.28
N PRO A 24 -19.37 -8.64 -13.90
CA PRO A 24 -19.09 -9.10 -15.25
C PRO A 24 -19.09 -10.63 -15.32
N SER A 25 -19.83 -11.20 -16.26
CA SER A 25 -19.97 -12.65 -16.41
C SER A 25 -18.71 -13.38 -16.83
N ASN A 26 -17.72 -12.67 -17.33
CA ASN A 26 -16.41 -13.19 -17.75
C ASN A 26 -15.35 -13.22 -16.66
N LEU A 27 -15.67 -12.75 -15.44
CA LEU A 27 -14.77 -12.78 -14.29
C LEU A 27 -15.25 -13.78 -13.25
N LYS A 28 -14.31 -14.42 -12.57
CA LYS A 28 -14.60 -15.33 -11.46
C LYS A 28 -14.85 -14.53 -10.18
N ASP A 29 -15.65 -15.08 -9.28
CA ASP A 29 -16.00 -14.46 -8.00
C ASP A 29 -14.74 -14.19 -7.15
N ASP A 30 -13.74 -15.06 -7.19
CA ASP A 30 -12.46 -14.88 -6.50
C ASP A 30 -11.72 -13.58 -6.90
N ALA A 31 -11.82 -13.22 -8.18
CA ALA A 31 -11.24 -11.97 -8.68
C ALA A 31 -12.14 -10.77 -8.32
N LEU A 32 -13.46 -10.95 -8.37
CA LEU A 32 -14.41 -9.88 -8.07
C LEU A 32 -14.39 -9.47 -6.60
N VAL A 33 -14.21 -10.41 -5.68
CA VAL A 33 -14.18 -10.11 -4.24
C VAL A 33 -13.02 -9.16 -3.88
N MET A 34 -11.90 -9.21 -4.60
CA MET A 34 -10.77 -8.29 -4.38
C MET A 34 -11.11 -6.83 -4.72
N LEU A 35 -12.11 -6.61 -5.56
CA LEU A 35 -12.58 -5.27 -5.95
C LEU A 35 -13.48 -4.62 -4.90
N SER A 36 -13.92 -5.38 -3.89
CA SER A 36 -14.84 -4.86 -2.87
C SER A 36 -14.15 -3.92 -1.86
N ASP A 37 -12.85 -4.11 -1.58
CA ASP A 37 -12.10 -3.32 -0.61
C ASP A 37 -10.59 -3.26 -0.92
N ILE A 38 -9.91 -4.41 -0.91
CA ILE A 38 -8.44 -4.50 -0.89
C ILE A 38 -7.80 -3.76 -2.07
N LEU A 39 -8.27 -4.01 -3.29
CA LEU A 39 -7.70 -3.39 -4.48
C LEU A 39 -7.99 -1.89 -4.55
N PRO A 40 -9.25 -1.43 -4.38
CA PRO A 40 -9.55 0.00 -4.33
C PRO A 40 -8.83 0.73 -3.19
N THR A 41 -8.73 0.12 -2.01
CA THR A 41 -8.04 0.71 -0.86
C THR A 41 -6.55 0.94 -1.17
N GLY A 42 -5.85 -0.05 -1.70
CA GLY A 42 -4.47 0.10 -2.14
C GLY A 42 -4.30 1.15 -3.23
N TYR A 43 -5.24 1.19 -4.17
CA TYR A 43 -5.24 2.15 -5.27
C TYR A 43 -5.56 3.58 -4.83
N GLU A 44 -6.72 3.79 -4.22
CA GLU A 44 -7.20 5.15 -3.93
C GLU A 44 -6.38 5.83 -2.84
N ILE A 45 -6.08 5.12 -1.75
CA ILE A 45 -5.35 5.70 -0.62
C ILE A 45 -3.84 5.61 -0.88
N GLY A 46 -3.34 4.44 -1.27
CA GLY A 46 -1.91 4.25 -1.49
C GLY A 46 -1.39 5.02 -2.70
N VAL A 47 -1.99 4.80 -3.86
CA VAL A 47 -1.47 5.30 -5.14
C VAL A 47 -1.96 6.72 -5.45
N LEU A 48 -3.29 6.94 -5.47
CA LEU A 48 -3.84 8.25 -5.84
C LEU A 48 -3.54 9.33 -4.79
N LYS A 49 -3.81 9.06 -3.50
CA LYS A 49 -3.51 10.01 -2.43
C LYS A 49 -2.00 10.12 -2.17
N GLY A 50 -1.23 9.05 -2.43
CA GLY A 50 0.23 9.08 -2.47
C GLY A 50 0.81 9.89 -3.62
N LYS A 51 -0.03 10.31 -4.58
CA LYS A 51 0.39 11.07 -5.77
C LYS A 51 1.46 10.37 -6.61
N VAL A 52 1.33 9.05 -6.74
CA VAL A 52 2.22 8.28 -7.62
C VAL A 52 2.09 8.81 -9.05
N LYS A 53 3.23 9.08 -9.69
CA LYS A 53 3.31 9.68 -11.04
C LYS A 53 4.46 9.06 -11.84
N PRO A 54 4.48 9.23 -13.16
CA PRO A 54 5.54 8.70 -14.00
C PRO A 54 6.93 9.13 -13.53
N GLY A 55 7.84 8.15 -13.46
CA GLY A 55 9.23 8.37 -13.10
C GLY A 55 9.53 8.48 -11.59
N CYS A 56 8.53 8.56 -10.70
CA CYS A 56 8.75 8.62 -9.25
C CYS A 56 9.32 7.30 -8.70
N THR A 57 9.93 7.38 -7.54
CA THR A 57 10.33 6.22 -6.73
C THR A 57 9.31 6.01 -5.62
N VAL A 58 8.74 4.82 -5.55
CA VAL A 58 7.73 4.44 -4.55
C VAL A 58 8.32 3.40 -3.60
N ALA A 59 8.25 3.62 -2.29
CA ALA A 59 8.48 2.60 -1.27
C ALA A 59 7.13 2.18 -0.69
N ILE A 60 6.87 0.88 -0.62
CA ILE A 60 5.67 0.30 -0.01
C ILE A 60 6.11 -0.52 1.19
N VAL A 61 5.70 -0.11 2.38
CA VAL A 61 5.99 -0.78 3.64
C VAL A 61 4.81 -1.67 4.03
N GLY A 62 5.04 -2.98 3.98
CA GLY A 62 4.05 -4.04 4.15
C GLY A 62 3.67 -4.71 2.83
N ALA A 63 4.06 -5.98 2.66
CA ALA A 63 3.71 -6.82 1.51
C ALA A 63 2.50 -7.73 1.81
N GLY A 64 1.56 -7.25 2.62
CA GLY A 64 0.24 -7.86 2.81
C GLY A 64 -0.69 -7.55 1.63
N PRO A 65 -1.95 -8.03 1.67
CA PRO A 65 -2.89 -7.86 0.55
C PRO A 65 -3.04 -6.42 0.07
N VAL A 66 -3.15 -5.45 0.99
CA VAL A 66 -3.28 -4.01 0.64
C VAL A 66 -2.00 -3.45 0.02
N GLY A 67 -0.82 -3.81 0.57
CA GLY A 67 0.46 -3.39 -0.01
C GLY A 67 0.70 -3.99 -1.40
N LEU A 68 0.32 -5.26 -1.62
CA LEU A 68 0.37 -5.88 -2.94
C LEU A 68 -0.63 -5.25 -3.92
N ALA A 69 -1.81 -4.84 -3.44
CA ALA A 69 -2.77 -4.07 -4.24
C ALA A 69 -2.22 -2.70 -4.64
N ALA A 70 -1.55 -2.00 -3.71
CA ALA A 70 -0.86 -0.75 -4.01
C ALA A 70 0.28 -0.95 -5.01
N LEU A 71 1.08 -2.01 -4.88
CA LEU A 71 2.12 -2.39 -5.83
C LEU A 71 1.54 -2.61 -7.25
N LEU A 72 0.49 -3.41 -7.35
CA LEU A 72 -0.15 -3.73 -8.63
C LEU A 72 -0.67 -2.47 -9.31
N THR A 73 -1.36 -1.62 -8.57
CA THR A 73 -2.01 -0.42 -9.12
C THR A 73 -1.05 0.76 -9.32
N ALA A 74 0.07 0.83 -8.58
CA ALA A 74 1.13 1.80 -8.81
C ALA A 74 1.73 1.68 -10.23
N GLN A 75 1.79 0.48 -10.79
CA GLN A 75 2.34 0.23 -12.12
C GLN A 75 1.56 0.94 -13.23
N PHE A 76 0.28 1.28 -13.04
CA PHE A 76 -0.51 2.07 -13.99
C PHE A 76 0.07 3.48 -14.22
N TYR A 77 0.89 3.96 -13.30
CA TYR A 77 1.51 5.29 -13.33
C TYR A 77 2.99 5.27 -13.74
N SER A 78 3.52 4.13 -14.15
CA SER A 78 4.91 3.98 -14.63
C SER A 78 5.96 4.61 -13.70
N PRO A 79 5.99 4.28 -12.40
CA PRO A 79 7.06 4.73 -11.52
C PRO A 79 8.42 4.17 -11.98
N SER A 80 9.51 4.85 -11.70
CA SER A 80 10.85 4.38 -12.06
C SER A 80 11.32 3.21 -11.20
N LYS A 81 10.86 3.18 -9.95
CA LYS A 81 11.16 2.11 -8.99
C LYS A 81 9.97 1.89 -8.08
N ILE A 82 9.68 0.62 -7.79
CA ILE A 82 8.77 0.21 -6.72
C ILE A 82 9.58 -0.68 -5.78
N ILE A 83 9.82 -0.16 -4.56
CA ILE A 83 10.60 -0.83 -3.52
C ILE A 83 9.61 -1.42 -2.53
N MET A 84 9.50 -2.75 -2.48
CA MET A 84 8.68 -3.44 -1.50
C MET A 84 9.48 -3.77 -0.26
N ILE A 85 8.92 -3.47 0.92
CA ILE A 85 9.57 -3.64 2.22
C ILE A 85 8.67 -4.47 3.13
N ASP A 86 9.15 -5.59 3.63
CA ASP A 86 8.44 -6.46 4.58
C ASP A 86 9.44 -7.22 5.48
N LEU A 87 8.94 -7.88 6.52
CA LEU A 87 9.72 -8.77 7.38
C LEU A 87 9.78 -10.21 6.82
N ASP A 88 8.84 -10.59 5.96
CA ASP A 88 8.64 -11.95 5.45
C ASP A 88 9.16 -12.07 4.01
N ASP A 89 10.16 -12.91 3.82
CA ASP A 89 10.78 -13.13 2.52
C ASP A 89 9.82 -13.77 1.51
N ASN A 90 8.88 -14.63 1.95
CA ASN A 90 7.90 -15.22 1.03
C ASN A 90 6.94 -14.16 0.46
N ARG A 91 6.53 -13.19 1.29
CA ARG A 91 5.72 -12.06 0.83
C ARG A 91 6.50 -11.17 -0.14
N LEU A 92 7.79 -10.97 0.11
CA LEU A 92 8.67 -10.23 -0.79
C LEU A 92 8.82 -10.94 -2.14
N GLU A 93 8.96 -12.26 -2.17
CA GLU A 93 9.00 -13.01 -3.44
C GLU A 93 7.67 -12.91 -4.20
N THR A 94 6.53 -12.99 -3.52
CA THR A 94 5.21 -12.71 -4.14
C THR A 94 5.16 -11.29 -4.73
N ALA A 95 5.67 -10.31 -4.00
CA ALA A 95 5.74 -8.92 -4.51
C ALA A 95 6.61 -8.80 -5.77
N LYS A 96 7.70 -9.56 -5.84
CA LYS A 96 8.55 -9.62 -7.04
C LYS A 96 7.81 -10.17 -8.25
N GLU A 97 7.07 -11.26 -8.06
CA GLU A 97 6.26 -11.87 -9.14
C GLU A 97 5.19 -10.90 -9.67
N ILE A 98 4.66 -10.03 -8.81
CA ILE A 98 3.65 -9.03 -9.15
C ILE A 98 4.28 -7.78 -9.82
N GLY A 99 5.60 -7.57 -9.69
CA GLY A 99 6.30 -6.48 -10.39
C GLY A 99 7.04 -5.48 -9.51
N ALA A 100 7.32 -5.81 -8.24
CA ALA A 100 8.23 -5.01 -7.43
C ALA A 100 9.64 -5.01 -8.06
N THR A 101 10.23 -3.82 -8.21
CA THR A 101 11.57 -3.70 -8.82
C THR A 101 12.70 -3.98 -7.83
N HIS A 102 12.44 -3.75 -6.54
CA HIS A 102 13.40 -3.98 -5.46
C HIS A 102 12.68 -4.55 -4.24
N LEU A 103 13.35 -5.47 -3.54
CA LEU A 103 12.86 -6.11 -2.33
C LEU A 103 13.80 -5.82 -1.17
N ILE A 104 13.26 -5.43 -0.03
CA ILE A 104 14.04 -5.14 1.17
C ILE A 104 13.37 -5.80 2.37
N ASN A 105 14.07 -6.75 2.98
CA ASN A 105 13.68 -7.28 4.28
C ASN A 105 14.06 -6.27 5.37
N SER A 106 13.09 -5.89 6.20
CA SER A 106 13.20 -4.85 7.22
C SER A 106 13.33 -5.39 8.65
N LYS A 107 13.71 -6.66 8.84
CA LYS A 107 14.02 -7.20 10.17
C LYS A 107 15.02 -6.32 10.91
N GLU A 108 15.98 -5.76 10.18
CA GLU A 108 16.94 -4.75 10.66
C GLU A 108 16.59 -3.40 10.02
N THR A 109 15.81 -2.58 10.73
CA THR A 109 15.26 -1.31 10.21
C THR A 109 16.33 -0.36 9.67
N GLU A 110 17.44 -0.17 10.38
CA GLU A 110 18.52 0.70 9.92
C GLU A 110 19.18 0.21 8.64
N THR A 111 19.33 -1.11 8.51
CA THR A 111 19.84 -1.72 7.29
C THR A 111 18.87 -1.50 6.12
N ALA A 112 17.57 -1.61 6.36
CA ALA A 112 16.56 -1.32 5.35
C ALA A 112 16.61 0.13 4.89
N ILE A 113 16.70 1.10 5.82
CA ILE A 113 16.86 2.52 5.50
C ILE A 113 18.10 2.77 4.65
N LYS A 114 19.26 2.20 5.03
CA LYS A 114 20.51 2.34 4.28
C LYS A 114 20.39 1.78 2.85
N LYS A 115 19.73 0.63 2.69
CA LYS A 115 19.48 0.03 1.37
C LYS A 115 18.60 0.92 0.50
N VAL A 116 17.49 1.46 1.02
CA VAL A 116 16.63 2.38 0.27
C VAL A 116 17.41 3.65 -0.11
N LYS A 117 18.16 4.24 0.81
CA LYS A 117 18.99 5.42 0.54
C LYS A 117 20.11 5.15 -0.46
N SER A 118 20.66 3.94 -0.53
CA SER A 118 21.63 3.58 -1.58
C SER A 118 20.98 3.50 -2.98
N LEU A 119 19.71 3.10 -3.07
CA LEU A 119 18.94 3.07 -4.31
C LEU A 119 18.43 4.47 -4.73
N ASN A 120 18.15 5.31 -3.76
CA ASN A 120 17.71 6.69 -3.96
C ASN A 120 18.23 7.62 -2.85
N PRO A 121 19.42 8.25 -3.03
CA PRO A 121 20.09 9.03 -1.99
C PRO A 121 19.30 10.23 -1.47
N ARG A 122 18.37 10.77 -2.25
CA ARG A 122 17.49 11.88 -1.87
C ARG A 122 16.23 11.46 -1.12
N GLY A 123 16.07 10.16 -0.83
CA GLY A 123 14.82 9.59 -0.33
C GLY A 123 13.83 9.28 -1.45
N VAL A 124 12.73 8.62 -1.11
CA VAL A 124 11.68 8.24 -2.08
C VAL A 124 10.69 9.38 -2.28
N ASP A 125 10.05 9.45 -3.45
CA ASP A 125 9.02 10.44 -3.75
C ASP A 125 7.69 10.11 -3.07
N VAL A 126 7.42 8.81 -2.89
CA VAL A 126 6.20 8.31 -2.25
C VAL A 126 6.56 7.17 -1.30
N ALA A 127 6.11 7.26 -0.06
CA ALA A 127 6.15 6.16 0.91
C ALA A 127 4.72 5.74 1.26
N ILE A 128 4.36 4.49 0.97
CA ILE A 128 3.03 3.93 1.27
C ILE A 128 3.17 3.06 2.52
N GLU A 129 2.50 3.45 3.60
CA GLU A 129 2.41 2.69 4.84
C GLU A 129 1.18 1.78 4.76
N ALA A 130 1.38 0.44 4.73
CA ALA A 130 0.31 -0.55 4.54
C ALA A 130 0.28 -1.64 5.64
N VAL A 131 0.73 -1.31 6.85
CA VAL A 131 0.76 -2.22 8.02
C VAL A 131 -0.12 -1.73 9.16
N GLY A 132 0.01 -0.44 9.54
CA GLY A 132 -0.78 0.18 10.59
C GLY A 132 -0.15 0.12 11.98
N ILE A 133 1.18 0.20 12.08
CA ILE A 133 1.89 0.28 13.37
C ILE A 133 2.85 1.47 13.43
N PRO A 134 3.15 2.02 14.62
CA PRO A 134 4.04 3.17 14.74
C PRO A 134 5.40 3.00 14.09
N GLN A 135 5.99 1.81 14.18
CA GLN A 135 7.32 1.51 13.64
C GLN A 135 7.39 1.61 12.12
N THR A 136 6.33 1.19 11.42
CA THR A 136 6.28 1.26 9.95
C THR A 136 5.99 2.68 9.47
N PHE A 137 5.23 3.47 10.22
CA PHE A 137 5.06 4.88 9.94
C PHE A 137 6.37 5.65 10.13
N ASP A 138 7.10 5.38 11.23
CA ASP A 138 8.44 5.98 11.45
C ASP A 138 9.42 5.57 10.33
N LEU A 139 9.38 4.31 9.90
CA LEU A 139 10.18 3.88 8.75
C LEU A 139 9.86 4.73 7.51
N CYS A 140 8.58 4.96 7.20
CA CYS A 140 8.18 5.82 6.07
C CYS A 140 8.76 7.25 6.21
N GLN A 141 8.75 7.83 7.41
CA GLN A 141 9.35 9.15 7.67
C GLN A 141 10.86 9.17 7.41
N ASN A 142 11.56 8.06 7.69
CA ASN A 142 12.99 7.94 7.45
C ASN A 142 13.36 7.68 5.97
N LEU A 143 12.40 7.23 5.17
CA LEU A 143 12.58 6.92 3.76
C LEU A 143 12.22 8.07 2.83
N ILE A 144 11.26 8.92 3.23
CA ILE A 144 10.73 9.97 2.36
C ILE A 144 11.78 11.04 2.05
N GLY A 145 11.79 11.50 0.82
CA GLY A 145 12.60 12.64 0.38
C GLY A 145 11.91 13.97 0.55
N VAL A 146 12.63 15.05 0.28
CA VAL A 146 12.08 16.42 0.30
C VAL A 146 10.94 16.51 -0.72
N ASP A 147 9.84 17.15 -0.33
CA ASP A 147 8.60 17.28 -1.14
C ASP A 147 7.91 15.93 -1.44
N GLY A 148 8.31 14.86 -0.77
CA GLY A 148 7.68 13.55 -0.90
C GLY A 148 6.36 13.44 -0.13
N THR A 149 5.59 12.40 -0.44
CA THR A 149 4.29 12.15 0.17
C THR A 149 4.29 10.81 0.92
N ILE A 150 3.84 10.80 2.18
CA ILE A 150 3.52 9.57 2.91
C ILE A 150 2.03 9.29 2.75
N ALA A 151 1.68 8.18 2.12
CA ALA A 151 0.31 7.67 2.05
C ALA A 151 0.09 6.64 3.16
N ASN A 152 -0.63 7.03 4.20
CA ASN A 152 -0.94 6.15 5.32
C ASN A 152 -2.23 5.38 5.03
N VAL A 153 -2.09 4.10 4.68
CA VAL A 153 -3.19 3.18 4.36
C VAL A 153 -3.53 2.28 5.55
N GLY A 154 -2.50 1.91 6.32
CA GLY A 154 -2.64 1.06 7.49
C GLY A 154 -3.51 1.69 8.57
N VAL A 155 -4.31 0.85 9.25
CA VAL A 155 -5.17 1.30 10.36
C VAL A 155 -4.40 1.17 11.67
N HIS A 156 -4.00 2.31 12.23
CA HIS A 156 -3.24 2.34 13.46
C HIS A 156 -4.12 2.15 14.70
N GLY A 157 -3.76 1.18 15.53
CA GLY A 157 -4.38 0.98 16.85
C GLY A 157 -3.71 1.80 17.98
N LEU A 158 -2.56 2.41 17.70
CA LEU A 158 -1.80 3.23 18.64
C LEU A 158 -1.45 4.58 18.01
N PRO A 159 -1.27 5.64 18.81
CA PRO A 159 -0.78 6.93 18.32
C PRO A 159 0.58 6.79 17.63
N VAL A 160 0.76 7.54 16.55
CA VAL A 160 2.05 7.67 15.86
C VAL A 160 2.62 9.07 16.07
N GLN A 161 3.94 9.16 16.15
CA GLN A 161 4.62 10.43 16.23
C GLN A 161 4.93 10.94 14.83
N LEU A 162 4.64 12.20 14.57
CA LEU A 162 5.06 12.89 13.37
C LEU A 162 6.31 13.72 13.70
N ASP A 163 7.43 13.39 13.05
CA ASP A 163 8.68 14.13 13.14
C ASP A 163 8.72 15.22 12.07
N ILE A 164 8.50 16.46 12.48
CA ILE A 164 8.43 17.61 11.57
C ILE A 164 9.84 18.09 11.14
N ASP A 165 10.85 17.74 11.92
CA ASP A 165 12.25 18.17 11.71
C ASP A 165 13.08 17.19 10.85
N LYS A 166 12.46 16.14 10.30
CA LYS A 166 13.12 15.16 9.42
C LYS A 166 13.07 15.53 7.96
#